data_0285ca5a6d263a7ba046fd66602ad70d
#
_entry.id   0285ca5a6d263a7ba046fd66602ad70d
#
_cell.length_a   1.000
_cell.length_b   1.000
_cell.length_c   1.000
_cell.angle_alpha   90.00
_cell.angle_beta   90.00
_cell.angle_gamma   90.00
#
_symmetry.space_group_name_H-M   'P 1'
#
loop_
_entity.id
_entity.type
_entity.pdbx_description
1 polymer ?
#
loop_
_entity_poly.entity_id
_entity_poly.type
_entity_poly.pdbx_seq_one_letter_code
_entity_poly.pdbx_strand_id
1 'polypeptide(L)'
;MRECRHRDFTENNRRRERTDPLKTIKPNTCSLGYALFLAINAAGVWGGVFPFLPLDMQTPGIMARFFVAQSLVFGLSYLASALGSYFFPGPTRRFLVFAPAGTPYFLGWACLIGAMYIDALAAALMTAGGALLGLGSAGFYMLWQRLFAGRDAESGTYDLVVGPAYSALIYFALYLIPRAVTALLIPLVFLPLFGLCIVICSRKIDLAQPMFEDVPRQHPAVYRRVLQDYWRSALCVGALGFGSGIMRSLAIDEPEIGILVNVMSMAGAFCAAIALCSRSS
;
A
#
# COMPACT_ATOMS: atom_id res chain seq x y z
N MET A 1 -36.49 23.27 -34.02
CA MET A 1 -36.00 21.99 -34.61
C MET A 1 -34.51 21.73 -34.48
N ARG A 2 -33.62 22.71 -34.22
CA ARG A 2 -32.18 22.51 -34.03
C ARG A 2 -31.78 22.11 -32.60
N GLU A 3 -32.50 22.50 -31.58
CA GLU A 3 -32.20 22.18 -30.19
C GLU A 3 -32.43 20.72 -29.78
N CYS A 4 -33.46 20.05 -30.36
CA CYS A 4 -33.70 18.64 -30.08
C CYS A 4 -32.57 17.73 -30.56
N ARG A 5 -31.95 18.06 -31.71
CA ARG A 5 -30.88 17.24 -32.30
C ARG A 5 -29.56 17.31 -31.50
N HIS A 6 -29.35 18.40 -30.76
CA HIS A 6 -28.12 18.57 -29.92
C HIS A 6 -28.24 17.79 -28.59
N ARG A 7 -29.45 17.67 -28.03
CA ARG A 7 -29.70 16.85 -26.82
C ARG A 7 -29.55 15.37 -27.10
N ASP A 8 -30.06 14.88 -28.19
CA ASP A 8 -29.93 13.46 -28.57
C ASP A 8 -28.50 13.03 -28.81
N PHE A 9 -27.65 13.94 -29.37
CA PHE A 9 -26.25 13.63 -29.64
C PHE A 9 -25.41 13.56 -28.35
N THR A 10 -25.70 14.43 -27.39
CA THR A 10 -25.03 14.43 -26.09
C THR A 10 -25.47 13.28 -25.19
N GLU A 11 -26.75 12.89 -25.25
CA GLU A 11 -27.30 11.79 -24.49
C GLU A 11 -26.86 10.42 -25.05
N ASN A 12 -26.74 10.30 -26.37
CA ASN A 12 -26.23 9.10 -27.04
C ASN A 12 -24.71 8.92 -26.84
N ASN A 13 -23.96 10.01 -26.72
CA ASN A 13 -22.53 9.95 -26.36
C ASN A 13 -22.34 9.56 -24.88
N ARG A 14 -23.17 10.07 -23.98
CA ARG A 14 -23.17 9.65 -22.56
C ARG A 14 -23.60 8.19 -22.39
N ARG A 15 -24.52 7.67 -23.21
CA ARG A 15 -24.88 6.25 -23.22
C ARG A 15 -23.80 5.36 -23.80
N ARG A 16 -23.05 5.81 -24.81
CA ARG A 16 -21.90 5.07 -25.37
C ARG A 16 -20.71 5.02 -24.41
N GLU A 17 -20.50 6.06 -23.63
CA GLU A 17 -19.50 6.05 -22.55
C GLU A 17 -19.87 5.11 -21.39
N ARG A 18 -21.18 4.87 -21.15
CA ARG A 18 -21.69 3.93 -20.13
C ARG A 18 -21.59 2.45 -20.50
N THR A 19 -21.34 2.09 -21.74
CA THR A 19 -21.53 0.71 -22.21
C THR A 19 -20.25 -0.11 -22.43
N ASP A 20 -19.10 0.38 -22.02
CA ASP A 20 -17.83 -0.40 -22.11
C ASP A 20 -17.21 -0.59 -20.73
N PRO A 21 -17.70 -1.56 -19.90
CA PRO A 21 -17.17 -1.82 -18.56
C PRO A 21 -15.68 -2.24 -18.60
N LEU A 22 -15.18 -2.74 -19.74
CA LEU A 22 -13.78 -3.09 -19.95
C LEU A 22 -12.88 -1.89 -20.26
N LYS A 23 -13.42 -0.75 -20.73
CA LYS A 23 -12.65 0.49 -20.87
C LYS A 23 -12.31 1.13 -19.53
N THR A 24 -13.06 0.79 -18.48
CA THR A 24 -13.01 1.40 -17.17
C THR A 24 -11.88 0.83 -16.30
N ILE A 25 -11.26 -0.31 -16.66
CA ILE A 25 -10.28 -1.01 -15.80
C ILE A 25 -8.84 -0.90 -16.37
N LYS A 26 -8.51 0.17 -17.08
CA LYS A 26 -7.12 0.36 -17.52
C LYS A 26 -6.27 0.95 -16.40
N PRO A 27 -5.20 0.24 -15.94
CA PRO A 27 -4.33 0.80 -14.93
C PRO A 27 -3.66 2.06 -15.48
N ASN A 28 -3.69 3.13 -14.72
CA ASN A 28 -2.88 4.29 -14.97
C ASN A 28 -1.55 4.19 -14.19
N THR A 29 -0.62 5.10 -14.41
CA THR A 29 0.69 5.09 -13.76
C THR A 29 0.57 5.13 -12.23
N CYS A 30 -0.44 5.81 -11.68
CA CYS A 30 -0.63 5.91 -10.23
C CYS A 30 -1.19 4.60 -9.66
N SER A 31 -2.26 4.04 -10.27
CA SER A 31 -2.81 2.76 -9.83
C SER A 31 -1.82 1.61 -9.98
N LEU A 32 -1.01 1.60 -11.05
CA LEU A 32 0.06 0.61 -11.25
C LEU A 32 1.16 0.76 -10.20
N GLY A 33 1.63 1.97 -9.94
CA GLY A 33 2.63 2.23 -8.90
C GLY A 33 2.15 1.81 -7.51
N TYR A 34 0.90 2.12 -7.19
CA TYR A 34 0.29 1.68 -5.93
C TYR A 34 0.13 0.16 -5.87
N ALA A 35 -0.29 -0.48 -6.96
CA ALA A 35 -0.39 -1.93 -7.06
C ALA A 35 0.95 -2.62 -6.83
N LEU A 36 2.02 -2.13 -7.46
CA LEU A 36 3.38 -2.64 -7.25
C LEU A 36 3.81 -2.49 -5.79
N PHE A 37 3.58 -1.32 -5.19
CA PHE A 37 3.89 -1.07 -3.78
C PHE A 37 3.19 -2.07 -2.87
N LEU A 38 1.89 -2.27 -3.05
CA LEU A 38 1.11 -3.22 -2.26
C LEU A 38 1.58 -4.67 -2.48
N ALA A 39 1.87 -5.06 -3.74
CA ALA A 39 2.33 -6.39 -4.05
C ALA A 39 3.72 -6.69 -3.45
N ILE A 40 4.65 -5.73 -3.51
CA ILE A 40 5.96 -5.83 -2.88
C ILE A 40 5.82 -5.97 -1.36
N ASN A 41 4.94 -5.17 -0.73
CA ASN A 41 4.69 -5.28 0.70
C ASN A 41 4.00 -6.61 1.06
N ALA A 42 3.05 -7.08 0.25
CA ALA A 42 2.42 -8.37 0.46
C ALA A 42 3.45 -9.51 0.37
N ALA A 43 4.36 -9.46 -0.60
CA ALA A 43 5.39 -10.46 -0.77
C ALA A 43 6.46 -10.43 0.33
N GLY A 44 6.92 -9.24 0.72
CA GLY A 44 8.08 -9.07 1.59
C GLY A 44 7.79 -8.68 3.02
N VAL A 45 6.67 -8.00 3.25
CA VAL A 45 6.41 -7.35 4.54
C VAL A 45 5.18 -7.94 5.22
N TRP A 46 4.13 -8.26 4.45
CA TRP A 46 2.81 -8.61 4.98
C TRP A 46 2.43 -10.07 4.74
N GLY A 47 3.16 -10.75 3.86
CA GLY A 47 2.97 -12.19 3.61
C GLY A 47 3.36 -13.02 4.85
N GLY A 48 2.58 -14.04 5.17
CA GLY A 48 2.92 -15.00 6.23
C GLY A 48 4.15 -15.87 5.87
N VAL A 49 4.38 -16.04 4.56
CA VAL A 49 5.54 -16.75 4.01
C VAL A 49 6.24 -15.81 3.05
N PHE A 50 7.54 -15.58 3.25
CA PHE A 50 8.34 -14.81 2.30
C PHE A 50 8.62 -15.66 1.05
N PRO A 51 8.01 -15.36 -0.11
CA PRO A 51 8.19 -16.21 -1.29
C PRO A 51 9.62 -16.18 -1.84
N PHE A 52 10.42 -15.19 -1.43
CA PHE A 52 11.79 -15.00 -1.92
C PHE A 52 12.88 -15.43 -0.92
N LEU A 53 12.58 -15.60 0.37
CA LEU A 53 13.56 -16.04 1.35
C LEU A 53 13.76 -17.57 1.30
N PRO A 54 15.00 -18.05 1.46
CA PRO A 54 15.28 -19.47 1.65
C PRO A 54 14.52 -20.07 2.83
N LEU A 55 14.13 -21.35 2.73
CA LEU A 55 13.32 -22.00 3.77
C LEU A 55 14.03 -22.14 5.12
N ASP A 56 15.33 -22.32 5.09
CA ASP A 56 16.19 -22.41 6.27
C ASP A 56 16.23 -21.10 7.09
N MET A 57 16.00 -19.98 6.43
CA MET A 57 15.89 -18.66 7.10
C MET A 57 14.47 -18.38 7.62
N GLN A 58 13.48 -19.13 7.19
CA GLN A 58 12.08 -18.96 7.63
C GLN A 58 11.80 -19.66 8.96
N THR A 59 12.71 -19.54 9.92
CA THR A 59 12.48 -20.05 11.27
C THR A 59 11.49 -19.18 12.04
N PRO A 60 10.61 -19.76 12.89
CA PRO A 60 9.63 -18.99 13.66
C PRO A 60 10.26 -17.81 14.43
N GLY A 61 11.46 -18.03 15.01
CA GLY A 61 12.16 -16.99 15.77
C GLY A 61 12.64 -15.81 14.92
N ILE A 62 13.19 -16.03 13.74
CA ILE A 62 13.63 -14.99 12.81
C ILE A 62 12.43 -14.24 12.25
N MET A 63 11.39 -14.98 11.84
CA MET A 63 10.17 -14.40 11.30
C MET A 63 9.44 -13.54 12.33
N ALA A 64 9.31 -14.02 13.57
CA ALA A 64 8.69 -13.25 14.66
C ALA A 64 9.44 -11.94 14.92
N ARG A 65 10.77 -11.96 15.01
CA ARG A 65 11.60 -10.76 15.19
C ARG A 65 11.40 -9.76 14.06
N PHE A 66 11.40 -10.23 12.82
CA PHE A 66 11.14 -9.38 11.65
C PHE A 66 9.77 -8.72 11.73
N PHE A 67 8.70 -9.49 11.94
CA PHE A 67 7.34 -8.96 11.97
C PHE A 67 7.08 -8.04 13.17
N VAL A 68 7.63 -8.37 14.34
CA VAL A 68 7.51 -7.50 15.53
C VAL A 68 8.22 -6.17 15.27
N ALA A 69 9.46 -6.20 14.79
CA ALA A 69 10.21 -4.99 14.47
C ALA A 69 9.49 -4.13 13.43
N GLN A 70 9.03 -4.76 12.34
CA GLN A 70 8.33 -4.09 11.26
C GLN A 70 7.00 -3.47 11.72
N SER A 71 6.16 -4.22 12.41
CA SER A 71 4.83 -3.76 12.86
C SER A 71 4.93 -2.66 13.91
N LEU A 72 5.88 -2.80 14.84
CA LEU A 72 6.10 -1.81 15.89
C LEU A 72 6.60 -0.50 15.30
N VAL A 73 7.61 -0.53 14.43
CA VAL A 73 8.14 0.69 13.81
C VAL A 73 7.11 1.30 12.86
N PHE A 74 6.35 0.50 12.12
CA PHE A 74 5.25 0.97 11.28
C PHE A 74 4.20 1.73 12.11
N GLY A 75 3.71 1.15 13.21
CA GLY A 75 2.74 1.79 14.11
C GLY A 75 3.30 3.06 14.77
N LEU A 76 4.54 3.01 15.27
CA LEU A 76 5.21 4.18 15.85
C LEU A 76 5.41 5.30 14.82
N SER A 77 5.69 4.98 13.56
CA SER A 77 5.83 5.96 12.48
C SER A 77 4.52 6.71 12.22
N TYR A 78 3.39 6.01 12.22
CA TYR A 78 2.07 6.66 12.11
C TYR A 78 1.77 7.54 13.32
N LEU A 79 2.03 7.04 14.53
CA LEU A 79 1.84 7.82 15.75
C LEU A 79 2.73 9.07 15.76
N ALA A 80 4.00 8.93 15.43
CA ALA A 80 4.94 10.04 15.33
C ALA A 80 4.52 11.06 14.26
N SER A 81 4.01 10.59 13.11
CA SER A 81 3.49 11.48 12.05
C SER A 81 2.23 12.21 12.49
N ALA A 82 1.33 11.55 13.21
CA ALA A 82 0.13 12.17 13.75
C ALA A 82 0.46 13.24 14.79
N LEU A 83 1.32 12.91 15.77
CA LEU A 83 1.79 13.86 16.78
C LEU A 83 2.60 14.99 16.16
N GLY A 84 3.50 14.67 15.21
CA GLY A 84 4.28 15.65 14.49
C GLY A 84 3.40 16.62 13.69
N SER A 85 2.37 16.14 13.02
CA SER A 85 1.41 16.97 12.30
C SER A 85 0.62 17.89 13.24
N TYR A 86 0.37 17.44 14.46
CA TYR A 86 -0.33 18.24 15.46
C TYR A 86 0.57 19.31 16.09
N PHE A 87 1.80 18.94 16.52
CA PHE A 87 2.71 19.85 17.23
C PHE A 87 3.62 20.65 16.32
N PHE A 88 4.08 20.06 15.21
CA PHE A 88 5.08 20.61 14.28
C PHE A 88 4.67 20.43 12.82
N PRO A 89 3.58 21.08 12.36
CA PRO A 89 3.02 20.84 11.03
C PRO A 89 3.99 21.14 9.89
N GLY A 90 4.75 22.22 9.98
CA GLY A 90 5.69 22.63 8.93
C GLY A 90 6.81 21.62 8.68
N PRO A 91 7.60 21.23 9.70
CA PRO A 91 8.63 20.20 9.58
C PRO A 91 8.07 18.84 9.15
N THR A 92 6.95 18.39 9.74
CA THR A 92 6.33 17.10 9.44
C THR A 92 5.90 17.03 7.98
N ARG A 93 5.35 18.10 7.43
CA ARG A 93 4.98 18.18 6.01
C ARG A 93 6.18 17.99 5.08
N ARG A 94 7.34 18.57 5.42
CA ARG A 94 8.58 18.39 4.65
C ARG A 94 9.15 16.98 4.78
N PHE A 95 8.96 16.35 5.92
CA PHE A 95 9.44 14.99 6.18
C PHE A 95 8.65 13.92 5.43
N LEU A 96 7.37 14.16 5.11
CA LEU A 96 6.52 13.27 4.32
C LEU A 96 6.77 13.36 2.81
N VAL A 97 8.02 13.55 2.39
CA VAL A 97 8.46 13.59 1.00
C VAL A 97 9.07 12.23 0.61
N PHE A 98 9.14 11.95 -0.67
CA PHE A 98 9.65 10.69 -1.24
C PHE A 98 11.01 10.24 -0.65
N ALA A 99 11.98 11.13 -0.48
CA ALA A 99 13.32 10.75 -0.03
C ALA A 99 13.36 10.14 1.39
N PRO A 100 12.70 10.72 2.41
CA PRO A 100 12.65 10.11 3.73
C PRO A 100 11.92 8.77 3.79
N ALA A 101 10.94 8.51 2.93
CA ALA A 101 10.26 7.22 2.85
C ALA A 101 11.07 6.21 2.03
N GLY A 102 11.66 6.65 0.93
CA GLY A 102 12.40 5.80 0.00
C GLY A 102 13.66 5.23 0.62
N THR A 103 14.48 6.06 1.25
CA THR A 103 15.76 5.63 1.80
C THR A 103 15.64 4.46 2.78
N PRO A 104 14.80 4.50 3.85
CA PRO A 104 14.66 3.37 4.74
C PRO A 104 14.03 2.16 4.06
N TYR A 105 13.12 2.36 3.11
CA TYR A 105 12.49 1.27 2.38
C TYR A 105 13.52 0.48 1.55
N PHE A 106 14.35 1.15 0.76
CA PHE A 106 15.38 0.50 -0.03
C PHE A 106 16.50 -0.10 0.82
N LEU A 107 16.91 0.57 1.92
CA LEU A 107 17.85 0.00 2.87
C LEU A 107 17.30 -1.24 3.56
N GLY A 108 16.00 -1.25 3.90
CA GLY A 108 15.33 -2.42 4.45
C GLY A 108 15.40 -3.63 3.51
N TRP A 109 15.15 -3.41 2.23
CA TRP A 109 15.33 -4.46 1.21
C TRP A 109 16.78 -4.90 1.08
N ALA A 110 17.74 -3.98 1.12
CA ALA A 110 19.17 -4.31 1.11
C ALA A 110 19.56 -5.16 2.33
N CYS A 111 19.01 -4.87 3.52
CA CYS A 111 19.20 -5.70 4.70
C CYS A 111 18.64 -7.11 4.53
N LEU A 112 17.44 -7.27 3.96
CA LEU A 112 16.86 -8.58 3.68
C LEU A 112 17.71 -9.39 2.70
N ILE A 113 18.18 -8.75 1.62
CA ILE A 113 19.07 -9.39 0.66
C ILE A 113 20.41 -9.75 1.33
N GLY A 114 20.98 -8.82 2.11
CA GLY A 114 22.22 -9.07 2.85
C GLY A 114 22.11 -10.23 3.83
N ALA A 115 20.95 -10.39 4.46
CA ALA A 115 20.69 -11.52 5.35
C ALA A 115 20.80 -12.89 4.66
N MET A 116 20.49 -12.96 3.36
CA MET A 116 20.60 -14.18 2.57
C MET A 116 22.04 -14.61 2.27
N TYR A 117 23.02 -13.70 2.41
CA TYR A 117 24.43 -13.96 2.08
C TYR A 117 25.36 -13.90 3.29
N ILE A 118 24.90 -13.40 4.44
CA ILE A 118 25.73 -13.18 5.63
C ILE A 118 25.06 -13.87 6.83
N ASP A 119 25.24 -15.17 6.94
CA ASP A 119 24.62 -16.02 7.98
C ASP A 119 24.89 -15.51 9.41
N ALA A 120 26.12 -15.07 9.68
CA ALA A 120 26.51 -14.58 11.00
C ALA A 120 25.71 -13.35 11.46
N LEU A 121 25.17 -12.56 10.53
CA LEU A 121 24.40 -11.35 10.80
C LEU A 121 22.92 -11.48 10.39
N ALA A 122 22.48 -12.65 9.93
CA ALA A 122 21.15 -12.84 9.36
C ALA A 122 20.04 -12.36 10.30
N ALA A 123 20.05 -12.77 11.56
CA ALA A 123 19.03 -12.35 12.54
C ALA A 123 19.04 -10.83 12.81
N ALA A 124 20.20 -10.21 12.85
CA ALA A 124 20.35 -8.77 13.04
C ALA A 124 19.88 -8.00 11.80
N LEU A 125 20.27 -8.44 10.60
CA LEU A 125 19.87 -7.85 9.34
C LEU A 125 18.37 -8.02 9.08
N MET A 126 17.78 -9.16 9.44
CA MET A 126 16.33 -9.37 9.35
C MET A 126 15.56 -8.43 10.28
N THR A 127 16.03 -8.25 11.52
CA THR A 127 15.39 -7.32 12.48
C THR A 127 15.52 -5.87 12.02
N ALA A 128 16.72 -5.45 11.61
CA ALA A 128 16.96 -4.10 11.07
C ALA A 128 16.17 -3.86 9.78
N GLY A 129 16.17 -4.84 8.88
CA GLY A 129 15.37 -4.80 7.65
C GLY A 129 13.89 -4.64 7.93
N GLY A 130 13.34 -5.39 8.89
CA GLY A 130 11.95 -5.24 9.33
C GLY A 130 11.66 -3.82 9.83
N ALA A 131 12.48 -3.28 10.71
CA ALA A 131 12.33 -1.93 11.23
C ALA A 131 12.37 -0.87 10.11
N LEU A 132 13.36 -0.95 9.22
CA LEU A 132 13.51 -0.03 8.08
C LEU A 132 12.35 -0.14 7.09
N LEU A 133 11.88 -1.35 6.78
CA LEU A 133 10.71 -1.56 5.94
C LEU A 133 9.43 -1.06 6.61
N GLY A 134 9.29 -1.20 7.92
CA GLY A 134 8.18 -0.63 8.68
C GLY A 134 8.12 0.89 8.53
N LEU A 135 9.25 1.57 8.75
CA LEU A 135 9.36 3.02 8.59
C LEU A 135 9.10 3.47 7.15
N GLY A 136 9.75 2.84 6.18
CA GLY A 136 9.61 3.17 4.77
C GLY A 136 8.21 2.90 4.23
N SER A 137 7.60 1.77 4.60
CA SER A 137 6.22 1.43 4.23
C SER A 137 5.21 2.44 4.77
N ALA A 138 5.34 2.83 6.05
CA ALA A 138 4.49 3.87 6.64
C ALA A 138 4.59 5.20 5.87
N GLY A 139 5.82 5.61 5.54
CA GLY A 139 6.07 6.81 4.75
C GLY A 139 5.44 6.75 3.36
N PHE A 140 5.58 5.62 2.65
CA PHE A 140 4.97 5.45 1.34
C PHE A 140 3.45 5.37 1.38
N TYR A 141 2.85 4.72 2.39
CA TYR A 141 1.39 4.74 2.56
C TYR A 141 0.87 6.16 2.74
N MET A 142 1.51 6.97 3.60
CA MET A 142 1.15 8.37 3.80
C MET A 142 1.33 9.19 2.51
N LEU A 143 2.40 8.93 1.75
CA LEU A 143 2.62 9.58 0.46
C LEU A 143 1.55 9.21 -0.57
N TRP A 144 1.17 7.93 -0.68
CA TRP A 144 0.10 7.50 -1.57
C TRP A 144 -1.25 8.12 -1.20
N GLN A 145 -1.59 8.20 0.09
CA GLN A 145 -2.79 8.87 0.54
C GLN A 145 -2.83 10.34 0.11
N ARG A 146 -1.69 11.04 0.21
CA ARG A 146 -1.57 12.43 -0.28
C ARG A 146 -1.69 12.54 -1.80
N LEU A 147 -1.07 11.62 -2.53
CA LEU A 147 -1.18 11.60 -3.99
C LEU A 147 -2.63 11.39 -4.43
N PHE A 148 -3.38 10.49 -3.80
CA PHE A 148 -4.79 10.27 -4.11
C PHE A 148 -5.67 11.45 -3.70
N ALA A 149 -5.44 12.04 -2.53
CA ALA A 149 -6.15 13.24 -2.08
C ALA A 149 -5.86 14.48 -2.94
N GLY A 150 -4.69 14.53 -3.59
CA GLY A 150 -4.32 15.60 -4.52
C GLY A 150 -4.94 15.47 -5.92
N ARG A 151 -5.72 14.42 -6.17
CA ARG A 151 -6.45 14.20 -7.43
C ARG A 151 -7.93 14.55 -7.27
N ASP A 152 -8.63 14.64 -8.40
CA ASP A 152 -10.10 14.70 -8.38
C ASP A 152 -10.68 13.45 -7.70
N ALA A 153 -11.81 13.61 -7.01
CA ALA A 153 -12.38 12.56 -6.14
C ALA A 153 -12.66 11.26 -6.89
N GLU A 154 -13.08 11.33 -8.15
CA GLU A 154 -13.37 10.16 -8.98
C GLU A 154 -12.10 9.39 -9.33
N SER A 155 -11.06 10.07 -9.86
CA SER A 155 -9.78 9.45 -10.22
C SER A 155 -9.02 8.93 -8.99
N GLY A 156 -9.05 9.66 -7.87
CA GLY A 156 -8.42 9.22 -6.62
C GLY A 156 -9.07 7.97 -6.05
N THR A 157 -10.40 7.91 -6.04
CA THR A 157 -11.16 6.72 -5.60
C THR A 157 -10.92 5.54 -6.54
N TYR A 158 -10.90 5.79 -7.85
CA TYR A 158 -10.60 4.77 -8.85
C TYR A 158 -9.23 4.12 -8.60
N ASP A 159 -8.17 4.92 -8.43
CA ASP A 159 -6.83 4.40 -8.19
C ASP A 159 -6.73 3.63 -6.87
N LEU A 160 -7.46 4.08 -5.84
CA LEU A 160 -7.50 3.43 -4.54
C LEU A 160 -8.17 2.04 -4.59
N VAL A 161 -9.12 1.83 -5.50
CA VAL A 161 -9.82 0.55 -5.68
C VAL A 161 -9.06 -0.37 -6.65
N VAL A 162 -8.60 0.19 -7.76
CA VAL A 162 -7.95 -0.57 -8.83
C VAL A 162 -6.54 -1.02 -8.43
N GLY A 163 -5.82 -0.19 -7.64
CA GLY A 163 -4.49 -0.54 -7.14
C GLY A 163 -4.46 -1.87 -6.38
N PRO A 164 -5.27 -2.07 -5.33
CA PRO A 164 -5.35 -3.34 -4.62
C PRO A 164 -5.74 -4.54 -5.50
N ALA A 165 -6.64 -4.35 -6.47
CA ALA A 165 -7.03 -5.41 -7.40
C ALA A 165 -5.84 -5.88 -8.25
N TYR A 166 -5.11 -4.96 -8.85
CA TYR A 166 -3.89 -5.30 -9.60
C TYR A 166 -2.77 -5.83 -8.70
N SER A 167 -2.67 -5.33 -7.45
CA SER A 167 -1.73 -5.87 -6.47
C SER A 167 -1.99 -7.35 -6.21
N ALA A 168 -3.25 -7.75 -6.05
CA ALA A 168 -3.62 -9.14 -5.88
C ALA A 168 -3.18 -10.02 -7.04
N LEU A 169 -3.38 -9.55 -8.28
CA LEU A 169 -2.94 -10.27 -9.50
C LEU A 169 -1.40 -10.38 -9.56
N ILE A 170 -0.69 -9.28 -9.29
CA ILE A 170 0.79 -9.26 -9.29
C ILE A 170 1.32 -10.21 -8.21
N TYR A 171 0.76 -10.16 -7.00
CA TYR A 171 1.16 -11.03 -5.90
C TYR A 171 0.93 -12.52 -6.25
N PHE A 172 -0.22 -12.83 -6.83
CA PHE A 172 -0.53 -14.19 -7.27
C PHE A 172 0.42 -14.68 -8.36
N ALA A 173 0.74 -13.81 -9.33
CA ALA A 173 1.73 -14.11 -10.35
C ALA A 173 3.13 -14.38 -9.75
N LEU A 174 3.55 -13.56 -8.78
CA LEU A 174 4.82 -13.77 -8.04
C LEU A 174 4.84 -15.10 -7.29
N TYR A 175 3.70 -15.51 -6.77
CA TYR A 175 3.58 -16.77 -6.04
C TYR A 175 3.76 -18.01 -6.95
N LEU A 176 3.43 -17.88 -8.23
CA LEU A 176 3.62 -18.94 -9.22
C LEU A 176 5.07 -19.03 -9.75
N ILE A 177 5.89 -18.03 -9.48
CA ILE A 177 7.29 -17.96 -9.94
C ILE A 177 8.20 -18.64 -8.91
N PRO A 178 9.25 -19.39 -9.34
CA PRO A 178 10.22 -19.95 -8.42
C PRO A 178 10.87 -18.89 -7.52
N ARG A 179 11.07 -19.20 -6.25
CA ARG A 179 11.60 -18.28 -5.22
C ARG A 179 12.92 -17.61 -5.62
N ALA A 180 13.83 -18.35 -6.21
CA ALA A 180 15.11 -17.82 -6.68
C ALA A 180 14.93 -16.68 -7.72
N VAL A 181 13.95 -16.81 -8.60
CA VAL A 181 13.62 -15.76 -9.58
C VAL A 181 12.93 -14.58 -8.92
N THR A 182 12.01 -14.84 -8.00
CA THR A 182 11.31 -13.79 -7.23
C THR A 182 12.27 -12.96 -6.41
N ALA A 183 13.30 -13.59 -5.81
CA ALA A 183 14.33 -12.92 -5.03
C ALA A 183 15.12 -11.87 -5.85
N LEU A 184 15.27 -12.09 -7.16
CA LEU A 184 15.91 -11.15 -8.08
C LEU A 184 14.89 -10.19 -8.71
N LEU A 185 13.69 -10.65 -9.01
CA LEU A 185 12.66 -9.88 -9.71
C LEU A 185 12.17 -8.69 -8.87
N ILE A 186 11.97 -8.90 -7.57
CA ILE A 186 11.51 -7.83 -6.67
C ILE A 186 12.52 -6.68 -6.60
N PRO A 187 13.79 -6.88 -6.21
CA PRO A 187 14.72 -5.77 -6.08
C PRO A 187 15.18 -5.18 -7.41
N LEU A 188 15.32 -5.97 -8.47
CA LEU A 188 15.87 -5.50 -9.74
C LEU A 188 14.82 -4.93 -10.70
N VAL A 189 13.58 -5.37 -10.61
CA VAL A 189 12.52 -4.94 -11.55
C VAL A 189 11.43 -4.18 -10.82
N PHE A 190 10.82 -4.75 -9.79
CA PHE A 190 9.64 -4.17 -9.17
C PHE A 190 9.94 -2.93 -8.33
N LEU A 191 11.03 -2.92 -7.56
CA LEU A 191 11.42 -1.75 -6.79
C LEU A 191 11.79 -0.55 -7.67
N PRO A 192 12.63 -0.69 -8.73
CA PRO A 192 12.89 0.40 -9.67
C PRO A 192 11.63 0.87 -10.40
N LEU A 193 10.77 -0.06 -10.85
CA LEU A 193 9.53 0.30 -11.54
C LEU A 193 8.56 1.04 -10.62
N PHE A 194 8.41 0.58 -9.37
CA PHE A 194 7.67 1.29 -8.35
C PHE A 194 8.21 2.69 -8.11
N GLY A 195 9.54 2.81 -7.93
CA GLY A 195 10.22 4.10 -7.76
C GLY A 195 9.97 5.05 -8.93
N LEU A 196 10.03 4.55 -10.16
CA LEU A 196 9.72 5.32 -11.37
C LEU A 196 8.27 5.78 -11.38
N CYS A 197 7.31 4.90 -11.09
CA CYS A 197 5.89 5.23 -11.04
C CYS A 197 5.61 6.34 -10.02
N ILE A 198 6.19 6.26 -8.82
CA ILE A 198 5.95 7.26 -7.78
C ILE A 198 6.55 8.62 -8.12
N VAL A 199 7.72 8.64 -8.76
CA VAL A 199 8.34 9.89 -9.26
C VAL A 199 7.48 10.52 -10.36
N ILE A 200 6.98 9.73 -11.30
CA ILE A 200 6.09 10.24 -12.36
C ILE A 200 4.79 10.80 -11.75
N CYS A 201 4.18 10.08 -10.79
CA CYS A 201 2.96 10.53 -10.13
C CYS A 201 3.19 11.81 -9.32
N SER A 202 4.27 11.89 -8.56
CA SER A 202 4.59 13.07 -7.75
C SER A 202 4.86 14.33 -8.59
N ARG A 203 5.33 14.18 -9.83
CA ARG A 203 5.50 15.30 -10.76
C ARG A 203 4.20 15.78 -11.41
N LYS A 204 3.19 14.89 -11.51
CA LYS A 204 1.90 15.20 -12.14
C LYS A 204 0.88 15.76 -11.16
N ILE A 205 1.08 15.57 -9.88
CA ILE A 205 0.12 15.91 -8.83
C ILE A 205 0.73 16.99 -7.97
N ASP A 206 0.01 18.10 -7.80
CA ASP A 206 0.42 19.15 -6.89
C ASP A 206 0.23 18.70 -5.44
N LEU A 207 1.33 18.48 -4.74
CA LEU A 207 1.37 18.12 -3.33
C LEU A 207 1.30 19.34 -2.39
N ALA A 208 1.37 20.54 -2.94
CA ALA A 208 1.33 21.79 -2.19
C ALA A 208 -0.08 22.40 -2.11
N GLN A 209 -1.11 21.57 -2.21
CA GLN A 209 -2.49 22.05 -2.15
C GLN A 209 -2.84 22.65 -0.78
N PRO A 210 -3.69 23.71 -0.74
CA PRO A 210 -4.09 24.39 0.49
C PRO A 210 -4.70 23.46 1.54
N MET A 211 -5.39 22.38 1.13
CA MET A 211 -5.96 21.40 2.04
C MET A 211 -4.92 20.69 2.93
N PHE A 212 -3.65 20.64 2.52
CA PHE A 212 -2.56 20.08 3.32
C PHE A 212 -1.90 21.12 4.24
N GLU A 213 -2.28 22.40 4.10
CA GLU A 213 -1.82 23.50 4.97
C GLU A 213 -2.69 23.64 6.21
N ASP A 214 -3.89 23.06 6.17
CA ASP A 214 -4.84 23.09 7.29
C ASP A 214 -4.30 22.28 8.49
N VAL A 215 -4.21 22.94 9.62
CA VAL A 215 -3.62 22.39 10.84
C VAL A 215 -4.73 22.04 11.81
N PRO A 216 -4.71 20.84 12.43
CA PRO A 216 -5.74 20.44 13.41
C PRO A 216 -6.01 21.47 14.51
N ARG A 217 -5.00 22.23 14.89
CA ARG A 217 -5.12 23.31 15.90
C ARG A 217 -5.97 24.49 15.46
N GLN A 218 -6.03 24.79 14.16
CA GLN A 218 -6.80 25.91 13.64
C GLN A 218 -8.29 25.62 13.61
N HIS A 219 -8.67 24.35 13.48
CA HIS A 219 -10.06 23.91 13.39
C HIS A 219 -10.38 22.74 14.34
N PRO A 220 -10.23 22.88 15.66
CA PRO A 220 -10.38 21.78 16.61
C PRO A 220 -11.80 21.18 16.63
N ALA A 221 -12.82 21.97 16.34
CA ALA A 221 -14.21 21.50 16.27
C ALA A 221 -14.44 20.58 15.06
N VAL A 222 -13.82 20.87 13.91
CA VAL A 222 -13.90 20.05 12.69
C VAL A 222 -13.22 18.71 12.93
N TYR A 223 -12.00 18.71 13.47
CA TYR A 223 -11.27 17.48 13.76
C TYR A 223 -11.95 16.61 14.81
N ARG A 224 -12.56 17.22 15.83
CA ARG A 224 -13.36 16.50 16.83
C ARG A 224 -14.57 15.82 16.19
N ARG A 225 -15.26 16.50 15.28
CA ARG A 225 -16.39 15.93 14.54
C ARG A 225 -15.94 14.78 13.65
N VAL A 226 -14.85 14.95 12.88
CA VAL A 226 -14.26 13.88 12.07
C VAL A 226 -13.94 12.65 12.92
N LEU A 227 -13.30 12.82 14.08
CA LEU A 227 -13.03 11.71 15.00
C LEU A 227 -14.34 11.04 15.49
N GLN A 228 -15.36 11.82 15.81
CA GLN A 228 -16.67 11.30 16.23
C GLN A 228 -17.38 10.52 15.11
N ASP A 229 -17.26 10.95 13.87
CA ASP A 229 -17.93 10.32 12.73
C ASP A 229 -17.19 9.05 12.26
N TYR A 230 -15.86 9.04 12.34
CA TYR A 230 -15.04 7.95 11.77
C TYR A 230 -14.50 6.95 12.80
N TRP A 231 -14.69 7.14 14.12
CA TRP A 231 -14.13 6.24 15.13
C TRP A 231 -14.61 4.78 14.99
N ARG A 232 -15.87 4.57 14.57
CA ARG A 232 -16.43 3.24 14.34
C ARG A 232 -15.72 2.54 13.18
N SER A 233 -15.52 3.25 12.07
CA SER A 233 -14.77 2.74 10.92
C SER A 233 -13.32 2.44 11.29
N ALA A 234 -12.68 3.30 12.07
CA ALA A 234 -11.32 3.07 12.58
C ALA A 234 -11.25 1.84 13.48
N LEU A 235 -12.24 1.63 14.36
CA LEU A 235 -12.36 0.42 15.18
C LEU A 235 -12.53 -0.85 14.34
N CYS A 236 -13.39 -0.81 13.32
CA CYS A 236 -13.56 -1.95 12.41
C CYS A 236 -12.25 -2.29 11.69
N VAL A 237 -11.54 -1.30 11.16
CA VAL A 237 -10.23 -1.49 10.52
C VAL A 237 -9.21 -2.02 11.51
N GLY A 238 -9.21 -1.51 12.76
CA GLY A 238 -8.35 -1.99 13.84
C GLY A 238 -8.63 -3.46 14.19
N ALA A 239 -9.91 -3.84 14.31
CA ALA A 239 -10.31 -5.22 14.57
C ALA A 239 -9.91 -6.18 13.44
N LEU A 240 -10.09 -5.76 12.18
CA LEU A 240 -9.63 -6.53 11.01
C LEU A 240 -8.10 -6.65 10.99
N GLY A 241 -7.39 -5.57 11.32
CA GLY A 241 -5.93 -5.58 11.44
C GLY A 241 -5.45 -6.53 12.54
N PHE A 242 -6.11 -6.53 13.69
CA PHE A 242 -5.81 -7.44 14.80
C PHE A 242 -6.09 -8.90 14.42
N GLY A 243 -7.25 -9.21 13.81
CA GLY A 243 -7.58 -10.53 13.31
C GLY A 243 -6.56 -11.01 12.26
N SER A 244 -6.16 -10.14 11.34
CA SER A 244 -5.11 -10.41 10.36
C SER A 244 -3.76 -10.71 11.04
N GLY A 245 -3.42 -10.01 12.14
CA GLY A 245 -2.23 -10.26 12.94
C GLY A 245 -2.23 -11.63 13.59
N ILE A 246 -3.36 -12.05 14.15
CA ILE A 246 -3.52 -13.40 14.73
C ILE A 246 -3.33 -14.48 13.65
N MET A 247 -4.01 -14.34 12.50
CA MET A 247 -3.88 -15.28 11.38
C MET A 247 -2.44 -15.39 10.89
N ARG A 248 -1.72 -14.27 10.90
CA ARG A 248 -0.31 -14.21 10.53
C ARG A 248 0.58 -14.93 11.54
N SER A 249 0.30 -14.78 12.85
CA SER A 249 1.00 -15.51 13.90
C SER A 249 0.83 -17.02 13.73
N LEU A 250 -0.39 -17.48 13.47
CA LEU A 250 -0.66 -18.89 13.17
C LEU A 250 0.05 -19.38 11.92
N ALA A 251 0.14 -18.53 10.88
CA ALA A 251 0.81 -18.86 9.63
C ALA A 251 2.35 -18.99 9.74
N ILE A 252 2.95 -18.45 10.79
CA ILE A 252 4.39 -18.63 11.09
C ILE A 252 4.65 -20.06 11.59
N ASP A 253 3.75 -20.58 12.42
CA ASP A 253 3.89 -21.93 12.98
C ASP A 253 3.45 -23.02 11.98
N GLU A 254 2.46 -22.71 11.14
CA GLU A 254 1.85 -23.63 10.17
C GLU A 254 1.89 -23.03 8.75
N PRO A 255 2.93 -23.33 7.95
CA PRO A 255 3.12 -22.73 6.61
C PRO A 255 1.96 -22.99 5.64
N GLU A 256 1.27 -24.12 5.74
CA GLU A 256 0.11 -24.44 4.89
C GLU A 256 -1.06 -23.51 5.16
N ILE A 257 -1.30 -23.16 6.43
CA ILE A 257 -2.31 -22.17 6.82
C ILE A 257 -1.96 -20.79 6.26
N GLY A 258 -0.67 -20.43 6.31
CA GLY A 258 -0.18 -19.16 5.77
C GLY A 258 -0.47 -19.00 4.28
N ILE A 259 -0.25 -20.04 3.49
CA ILE A 259 -0.57 -20.08 2.06
C ILE A 259 -2.07 -19.87 1.83
N LEU A 260 -2.91 -20.64 2.54
CA LEU A 260 -4.36 -20.55 2.41
C LEU A 260 -4.88 -19.17 2.75
N VAL A 261 -4.43 -18.58 3.87
CA VAL A 261 -4.83 -17.24 4.33
C VAL A 261 -4.43 -16.19 3.31
N ASN A 262 -3.22 -16.27 2.72
CA ASN A 262 -2.77 -15.32 1.70
C ASN A 262 -3.61 -15.42 0.43
N VAL A 263 -3.87 -16.62 -0.08
CA VAL A 263 -4.70 -16.84 -1.27
C VAL A 263 -6.12 -16.34 -1.05
N MET A 264 -6.74 -16.65 0.08
CA MET A 264 -8.09 -16.19 0.40
C MET A 264 -8.17 -14.69 0.60
N SER A 265 -7.18 -14.07 1.23
CA SER A 265 -7.11 -12.60 1.40
C SER A 265 -6.99 -11.90 0.05
N MET A 266 -6.16 -12.41 -0.86
CA MET A 266 -5.99 -11.84 -2.19
C MET A 266 -7.24 -12.05 -3.06
N ALA A 267 -7.87 -13.22 -3.00
CA ALA A 267 -9.13 -13.48 -3.68
C ALA A 267 -10.24 -12.55 -3.18
N GLY A 268 -10.32 -12.36 -1.85
CA GLY A 268 -11.27 -11.44 -1.23
C GLY A 268 -11.06 -9.98 -1.67
N ALA A 269 -9.80 -9.51 -1.69
CA ALA A 269 -9.47 -8.16 -2.18
C ALA A 269 -9.84 -7.97 -3.64
N PHE A 270 -9.59 -8.98 -4.49
CA PHE A 270 -9.95 -8.95 -5.90
C PHE A 270 -11.47 -8.92 -6.11
N CYS A 271 -12.22 -9.79 -5.41
CA CYS A 271 -13.69 -9.81 -5.46
C CYS A 271 -14.31 -8.49 -4.97
N ALA A 272 -13.77 -7.91 -3.88
CA ALA A 272 -14.23 -6.63 -3.36
C ALA A 272 -14.01 -5.50 -4.38
N ALA A 273 -12.84 -5.47 -5.05
CA ALA A 273 -12.54 -4.50 -6.08
C ALA A 273 -13.50 -4.61 -7.28
N ILE A 274 -13.78 -5.84 -7.76
CA ILE A 274 -14.77 -6.06 -8.83
C ILE A 274 -16.16 -5.58 -8.41
N ALA A 275 -16.60 -5.91 -7.19
CA ALA A 275 -17.91 -5.52 -6.68
C ALA A 275 -18.05 -3.99 -6.55
N LEU A 276 -16.98 -3.29 -6.16
CA LEU A 276 -16.97 -1.83 -6.09
C LEU A 276 -17.00 -1.20 -7.49
N CYS A 277 -16.21 -1.72 -8.44
CA CYS A 277 -16.22 -1.24 -9.82
C CYS A 277 -17.56 -1.46 -10.51
N SER A 278 -18.25 -2.58 -10.23
CA SER A 278 -19.56 -2.88 -10.81
C SER A 278 -20.70 -1.99 -10.28
N ARG A 279 -20.55 -1.40 -9.09
CA ARG A 279 -21.54 -0.47 -8.51
C ARG A 279 -21.37 0.97 -8.99
N SER A 280 -20.19 1.33 -9.47
CA SER A 280 -19.88 2.69 -9.96
C SER A 280 -20.23 2.89 -11.44
N SER A 281 -20.54 1.82 -12.16
CA SER A 281 -21.08 1.82 -13.53
C SER A 281 -22.60 1.73 -13.54
#